data_600193a01ccf67ebcafdb69d7f019c6f
#
_entry.id   600193a01ccf67ebcafdb69d7f019c6f
#
_cell.length_a   1.000
_cell.length_b   1.000
_cell.length_c   1.000
_cell.angle_alpha   90.00
_cell.angle_beta   90.00
_cell.angle_gamma   90.00
#
_symmetry.space_group_name_H-M   'P 1'
#
loop_
_entity.id
_entity.type
_entity.pdbx_description
1 polymer ?
#
loop_
_entity_poly.entity_id
_entity_poly.type
_entity_poly.pdbx_seq_one_letter_code
_entity_poly.pdbx_strand_id
1 'polypeptide(L)'
;LPFSSTYKVYIIDEVHMLTKEAWAALLKTLEEPPRHVIFILATTELDKVPDTIVSRCETYVFRKPNDAMLSQEATRIAKSEGYTFEKGAADLIALLGDGSFRDMMSILQKVLTYADNKKIALSDVEEITGSPKESLVRGIITAFAHNDIERALEVVHSLEKENVDIRTFTKLLLSKLRAILVMRYAPKAKTPLIENIGEDERTFLEMSLKESKGVFTAKTLETLLTAYQKEKNAGIQVLPLELAVMDILDTAPVDNS
;
A
#
# COMPACT_ATOMS: atom_id res chain seq x y z
N LEU A 1 25.14 -0.18 36.21
CA LEU A 1 25.71 -1.42 35.69
C LEU A 1 24.60 -2.39 35.33
N PRO A 2 24.73 -3.21 34.28
CA PRO A 2 23.79 -4.29 33.98
C PRO A 2 23.89 -5.39 35.06
N PHE A 3 22.74 -5.95 35.43
CA PHE A 3 22.70 -6.99 36.52
C PHE A 3 23.13 -8.37 36.02
N SER A 4 22.89 -8.71 34.74
CA SER A 4 23.08 -10.08 34.21
C SER A 4 23.64 -10.14 32.80
N SER A 5 24.09 -9.03 32.22
CA SER A 5 24.59 -8.95 30.84
C SER A 5 25.81 -8.06 30.75
N THR A 6 26.54 -8.16 29.64
CA THR A 6 27.74 -7.33 29.36
C THR A 6 27.37 -5.87 29.05
N TYR A 7 26.21 -5.64 28.43
CA TYR A 7 25.78 -4.34 27.96
C TYR A 7 24.42 -3.94 28.50
N LYS A 8 24.23 -2.63 28.69
CA LYS A 8 22.93 -2.01 28.95
C LYS A 8 22.54 -1.24 27.68
N VAL A 9 21.44 -1.63 27.05
CA VAL A 9 20.95 -1.00 25.82
C VAL A 9 19.78 -0.09 26.15
N TYR A 10 19.86 1.16 25.72
CA TYR A 10 18.77 2.12 25.77
C TYR A 10 18.24 2.33 24.37
N ILE A 11 16.97 2.06 24.15
CA ILE A 11 16.26 2.33 22.90
C ILE A 11 15.34 3.53 23.15
N ILE A 12 15.59 4.63 22.46
CA ILE A 12 14.79 5.85 22.55
C ILE A 12 14.10 6.02 21.18
N ASP A 13 12.80 5.73 21.18
CA ASP A 13 11.96 5.87 19.98
C ASP A 13 11.47 7.32 19.86
N GLU A 14 11.23 7.75 18.60
CA GLU A 14 10.82 9.10 18.21
C GLU A 14 11.67 10.19 18.91
N VAL A 15 12.97 9.98 18.87
CA VAL A 15 13.94 10.79 19.64
C VAL A 15 13.87 12.29 19.30
N HIS A 16 13.37 12.66 18.09
CA HIS A 16 13.14 14.05 17.70
C HIS A 16 12.12 14.79 18.59
N MET A 17 11.34 14.06 19.41
CA MET A 17 10.40 14.64 20.37
C MET A 17 11.06 15.09 21.68
N LEU A 18 12.34 14.83 21.87
CA LEU A 18 13.06 15.27 23.06
C LEU A 18 13.14 16.81 23.13
N THR A 19 13.01 17.35 24.34
CA THR A 19 13.21 18.78 24.59
C THR A 19 14.68 19.17 24.45
N LYS A 20 14.96 20.48 24.29
CA LYS A 20 16.33 20.99 24.19
C LYS A 20 17.18 20.62 25.42
N GLU A 21 16.57 20.64 26.60
CA GLU A 21 17.21 20.29 27.86
C GLU A 21 17.54 18.80 27.94
N ALA A 22 16.64 17.96 27.44
CA ALA A 22 16.86 16.50 27.34
C ALA A 22 18.00 16.18 26.37
N TRP A 23 18.04 16.87 25.20
CA TRP A 23 19.16 16.75 24.26
C TRP A 23 20.49 17.15 24.90
N ALA A 24 20.55 18.27 25.64
CA ALA A 24 21.75 18.73 26.31
C ALA A 24 22.24 17.73 27.38
N ALA A 25 21.31 17.07 28.09
CA ALA A 25 21.64 16.03 29.04
C ALA A 25 22.17 14.76 28.38
N LEU A 26 21.54 14.33 27.27
CA LEU A 26 21.94 13.14 26.49
C LEU A 26 23.31 13.33 25.86
N LEU A 27 23.61 14.53 25.35
CA LEU A 27 24.85 14.88 24.67
C LEU A 27 26.07 14.57 25.55
N LYS A 28 26.03 14.92 26.84
CA LYS A 28 27.13 14.62 27.79
C LYS A 28 27.46 13.14 27.86
N THR A 29 26.44 12.28 27.81
CA THR A 29 26.61 10.82 27.87
C THR A 29 27.05 10.25 26.53
N LEU A 30 26.64 10.87 25.40
CA LEU A 30 27.06 10.46 24.06
C LEU A 30 28.50 10.87 23.73
N GLU A 31 29.02 11.94 24.36
CA GLU A 31 30.44 12.35 24.22
C GLU A 31 31.39 11.40 24.90
N GLU A 32 31.04 10.93 26.10
CA GLU A 32 31.85 9.98 26.88
C GLU A 32 30.99 8.78 27.35
N PRO A 33 30.53 7.91 26.41
CA PRO A 33 29.63 6.82 26.78
C PRO A 33 30.36 5.78 27.65
N PRO A 34 29.76 5.31 28.75
CA PRO A 34 30.28 4.20 29.51
C PRO A 34 30.42 2.95 28.62
N ARG A 35 31.52 2.22 28.74
CA ARG A 35 31.85 1.06 27.86
C ARG A 35 30.77 -0.02 27.79
N HIS A 36 29.90 -0.08 28.79
CA HIS A 36 28.82 -1.07 28.90
C HIS A 36 27.45 -0.51 28.44
N VAL A 37 27.39 0.72 27.91
CA VAL A 37 26.14 1.36 27.50
C VAL A 37 26.10 1.52 25.99
N ILE A 38 24.97 1.14 25.39
CA ILE A 38 24.66 1.32 23.98
C ILE A 38 23.36 2.13 23.89
N PHE A 39 23.37 3.18 23.09
CA PHE A 39 22.16 3.94 22.75
C PHE A 39 21.73 3.61 21.34
N ILE A 40 20.44 3.32 21.17
CA ILE A 40 19.76 3.20 19.87
C ILE A 40 18.72 4.31 19.85
N LEU A 41 18.94 5.29 18.97
CA LEU A 41 18.05 6.44 18.79
C LEU A 41 17.26 6.20 17.50
N ALA A 42 15.95 6.11 17.58
CA ALA A 42 15.07 5.94 16.45
C ALA A 42 14.29 7.23 16.16
N THR A 43 14.15 7.58 14.88
CA THR A 43 13.39 8.75 14.46
C THR A 43 12.83 8.57 13.05
N THR A 44 11.67 9.16 12.81
CA THR A 44 11.08 9.33 11.47
C THR A 44 11.52 10.65 10.81
N GLU A 45 12.14 11.58 11.58
CA GLU A 45 12.49 12.94 11.15
C GLU A 45 13.95 13.25 11.57
N LEU A 46 14.89 12.75 10.77
CA LEU A 46 16.32 12.93 11.05
C LEU A 46 16.75 14.40 11.04
N ASP A 47 16.13 15.22 10.21
CA ASP A 47 16.36 16.68 10.10
C ASP A 47 16.00 17.47 11.37
N LYS A 48 15.18 16.90 12.25
CA LYS A 48 14.87 17.48 13.56
C LYS A 48 15.84 17.08 14.68
N VAL A 49 16.73 16.11 14.42
CA VAL A 49 17.76 15.71 15.37
C VAL A 49 18.95 16.66 15.27
N PRO A 50 19.45 17.23 16.38
CA PRO A 50 20.59 18.12 16.33
C PRO A 50 21.84 17.50 15.70
N ASP A 51 22.51 18.23 14.81
CA ASP A 51 23.74 17.77 14.12
C ASP A 51 24.83 17.34 15.10
N THR A 52 24.89 17.97 16.28
CA THR A 52 25.81 17.60 17.36
C THR A 52 25.58 16.18 17.88
N ILE A 53 24.37 15.67 17.80
CA ILE A 53 24.01 14.29 18.15
C ILE A 53 24.32 13.37 16.98
N VAL A 54 23.85 13.72 15.77
CA VAL A 54 24.04 12.91 14.56
C VAL A 54 25.52 12.64 14.31
N SER A 55 26.39 13.64 14.50
CA SER A 55 27.85 13.51 14.32
C SER A 55 28.54 12.53 15.29
N ARG A 56 27.87 12.14 16.37
CA ARG A 56 28.36 11.18 17.38
C ARG A 56 27.70 9.82 17.30
N CYS A 57 26.79 9.64 16.33
CA CYS A 57 26.06 8.41 16.13
C CYS A 57 26.40 7.82 14.75
N GLU A 58 26.36 6.50 14.67
CA GLU A 58 26.32 5.82 13.37
C GLU A 58 24.87 5.81 12.86
N THR A 59 24.68 6.29 11.62
CA THR A 59 23.33 6.47 11.08
C THR A 59 22.96 5.32 10.13
N TYR A 60 21.85 4.66 10.42
CA TYR A 60 21.25 3.61 9.60
C TYR A 60 19.90 4.06 9.06
N VAL A 61 19.73 4.04 7.74
CA VAL A 61 18.49 4.44 7.09
C VAL A 61 17.68 3.22 6.70
N PHE A 62 16.50 3.06 7.30
CA PHE A 62 15.52 2.04 6.93
C PHE A 62 14.57 2.59 5.87
N ARG A 63 14.54 1.96 4.71
CA ARG A 63 13.63 2.35 3.62
C ARG A 63 12.26 1.72 3.81
N LYS A 64 11.22 2.43 3.40
CA LYS A 64 9.86 1.89 3.34
C LYS A 64 9.84 0.64 2.45
N PRO A 65 9.35 -0.53 2.94
CA PRO A 65 9.24 -1.72 2.12
C PRO A 65 8.25 -1.51 0.97
N ASN A 66 8.49 -2.14 -0.16
CA ASN A 66 7.53 -2.21 -1.25
C ASN A 66 6.55 -3.36 -1.06
N ASP A 67 5.45 -3.36 -1.84
CA ASP A 67 4.40 -4.38 -1.72
C ASP A 67 4.94 -5.80 -1.97
N ALA A 68 5.90 -5.98 -2.88
CA ALA A 68 6.51 -7.28 -3.15
C ALA A 68 7.27 -7.83 -1.92
N MET A 69 8.00 -6.98 -1.20
CA MET A 69 8.69 -7.38 0.03
C MET A 69 7.68 -7.74 1.13
N LEU A 70 6.60 -6.98 1.26
CA LEU A 70 5.55 -7.26 2.24
C LEU A 70 4.80 -8.55 1.91
N SER A 71 4.46 -8.80 0.64
CA SER A 71 3.79 -10.02 0.17
C SER A 71 4.67 -11.27 0.42
N GLN A 72 5.96 -11.16 0.12
CA GLN A 72 6.93 -12.23 0.37
C GLN A 72 7.04 -12.54 1.87
N GLU A 73 7.12 -11.51 2.70
CA GLU A 73 7.23 -11.68 4.15
C GLU A 73 5.93 -12.24 4.75
N ALA A 74 4.76 -11.76 4.32
CA ALA A 74 3.47 -12.31 4.71
C ALA A 74 3.37 -13.81 4.38
N THR A 75 3.81 -14.19 3.17
CA THR A 75 3.83 -15.58 2.73
C THR A 75 4.78 -16.43 3.57
N ARG A 76 5.97 -15.91 3.89
CA ARG A 76 6.95 -16.59 4.73
C ARG A 76 6.40 -16.88 6.13
N ILE A 77 5.77 -15.88 6.73
CA ILE A 77 5.19 -16.00 8.08
C ILE A 77 3.99 -16.95 8.08
N ALA A 78 3.06 -16.81 7.15
CA ALA A 78 1.92 -17.71 7.03
C ALA A 78 2.37 -19.17 6.91
N LYS A 79 3.42 -19.42 6.10
CA LYS A 79 3.99 -20.76 5.96
C LYS A 79 4.58 -21.30 7.28
N SER A 80 5.24 -20.47 8.08
CA SER A 80 5.75 -20.89 9.41
C SER A 80 4.64 -21.25 10.40
N GLU A 81 3.45 -20.64 10.23
CA GLU A 81 2.24 -20.92 11.01
C GLU A 81 1.38 -22.07 10.40
N GLY A 82 1.88 -22.72 9.33
CA GLY A 82 1.20 -23.84 8.67
C GLY A 82 0.05 -23.45 7.73
N TYR A 83 0.04 -22.21 7.26
CA TYR A 83 -0.91 -21.69 6.27
C TYR A 83 -0.26 -21.53 4.90
N THR A 84 -1.08 -21.51 3.85
CA THR A 84 -0.68 -21.19 2.48
C THR A 84 -1.67 -20.22 1.87
N PHE A 85 -1.18 -19.35 0.99
CA PHE A 85 -2.03 -18.41 0.26
C PHE A 85 -2.32 -18.91 -1.16
N GLU A 86 -3.52 -18.66 -1.64
CA GLU A 86 -3.83 -18.63 -3.07
C GLU A 86 -3.27 -17.35 -3.71
N LYS A 87 -3.23 -17.32 -5.03
CA LYS A 87 -2.75 -16.15 -5.79
C LYS A 87 -3.53 -14.89 -5.40
N GLY A 88 -2.84 -13.80 -5.22
CA GLY A 88 -3.40 -12.49 -4.89
C GLY A 88 -3.69 -12.25 -3.40
N ALA A 89 -3.87 -13.30 -2.58
CA ALA A 89 -4.19 -13.13 -1.16
C ALA A 89 -3.08 -12.42 -0.37
N ALA A 90 -1.83 -12.85 -0.54
CA ALA A 90 -0.68 -12.19 0.09
C ALA A 90 -0.44 -10.78 -0.46
N ASP A 91 -0.71 -10.55 -1.75
CA ASP A 91 -0.55 -9.25 -2.39
C ASP A 91 -1.59 -8.25 -1.88
N LEU A 92 -2.83 -8.69 -1.63
CA LEU A 92 -3.85 -7.86 -1.01
C LEU A 92 -3.45 -7.47 0.43
N ILE A 93 -2.96 -8.42 1.24
CA ILE A 93 -2.47 -8.13 2.59
C ILE A 93 -1.32 -7.10 2.54
N ALA A 94 -0.38 -7.25 1.61
CA ALA A 94 0.74 -6.33 1.41
C ALA A 94 0.26 -4.92 1.02
N LEU A 95 -0.67 -4.83 0.09
CA LEU A 95 -1.25 -3.56 -0.36
C LEU A 95 -1.96 -2.84 0.79
N LEU A 96 -2.74 -3.57 1.60
CA LEU A 96 -3.42 -3.02 2.77
C LEU A 96 -2.43 -2.56 3.85
N GLY A 97 -1.28 -3.24 3.98
CA GLY A 97 -0.19 -2.88 4.91
C GLY A 97 0.52 -1.57 4.57
N ASP A 98 0.24 -0.98 3.39
CA ASP A 98 0.65 0.37 2.96
C ASP A 98 2.14 0.70 3.18
N GLY A 99 3.02 -0.28 2.92
CA GLY A 99 4.46 -0.14 3.09
C GLY A 99 4.91 -0.15 4.56
N SER A 100 4.10 -0.71 5.45
CA SER A 100 4.38 -0.91 6.87
C SER A 100 4.38 -2.40 7.21
N PHE A 101 5.50 -2.90 7.72
CA PHE A 101 5.54 -4.28 8.26
C PHE A 101 4.60 -4.45 9.43
N ARG A 102 4.47 -3.43 10.31
CA ARG A 102 3.59 -3.49 11.48
C ARG A 102 2.12 -3.65 11.06
N ASP A 103 1.66 -2.85 10.10
CA ASP A 103 0.28 -2.89 9.65
C ASP A 103 -0.01 -4.17 8.86
N MET A 104 0.92 -4.58 7.98
CA MET A 104 0.85 -5.86 7.29
C MET A 104 0.75 -7.03 8.27
N MET A 105 1.57 -7.05 9.32
CA MET A 105 1.54 -8.09 10.35
C MET A 105 0.22 -8.12 11.12
N SER A 106 -0.34 -6.97 11.44
CA SER A 106 -1.63 -6.86 12.12
C SER A 106 -2.77 -7.42 11.26
N ILE A 107 -2.76 -7.11 9.95
CA ILE A 107 -3.71 -7.63 8.98
C ILE A 107 -3.52 -9.14 8.81
N LEU A 108 -2.27 -9.60 8.63
CA LEU A 108 -1.94 -11.01 8.52
C LEU A 108 -2.43 -11.81 9.72
N GLN A 109 -2.15 -11.32 10.94
CA GLN A 109 -2.61 -11.98 12.15
C GLN A 109 -4.14 -12.09 12.20
N LYS A 110 -4.85 -11.02 11.82
CA LYS A 110 -6.31 -11.05 11.71
C LYS A 110 -6.75 -12.14 10.72
N VAL A 111 -6.17 -12.19 9.53
CA VAL A 111 -6.51 -13.19 8.51
C VAL A 111 -6.23 -14.60 9.00
N LEU A 112 -5.06 -14.88 9.58
CA LEU A 112 -4.72 -16.22 10.10
C LEU A 112 -5.63 -16.65 11.27
N THR A 113 -6.12 -15.69 12.07
CA THR A 113 -7.01 -15.97 13.22
C THR A 113 -8.42 -16.35 12.77
N TYR A 114 -8.94 -15.72 11.72
CA TYR A 114 -10.32 -15.90 11.27
C TYR A 114 -10.47 -16.81 10.05
N ALA A 115 -9.35 -17.26 9.45
CA ALA A 115 -9.41 -18.18 8.32
C ALA A 115 -9.87 -19.58 8.76
N ASP A 116 -10.92 -20.07 8.12
CA ASP A 116 -11.48 -21.40 8.37
C ASP A 116 -10.56 -22.52 7.86
N ASN A 117 -9.77 -22.25 6.84
CA ASN A 117 -8.93 -23.21 6.15
C ASN A 117 -7.44 -22.84 6.23
N LYS A 118 -6.59 -23.87 6.16
CA LYS A 118 -5.12 -23.67 6.07
C LYS A 118 -4.67 -23.14 4.71
N LYS A 119 -5.52 -23.20 3.70
CA LYS A 119 -5.30 -22.59 2.38
C LYS A 119 -6.22 -21.39 2.25
N ILE A 120 -5.65 -20.21 2.35
CA ILE A 120 -6.36 -18.92 2.40
C ILE A 120 -6.55 -18.40 0.98
N ALA A 121 -7.79 -18.23 0.57
CA ALA A 121 -8.15 -17.67 -0.73
C ALA A 121 -8.13 -16.13 -0.68
N LEU A 122 -8.13 -15.49 -1.84
CA LEU A 122 -8.27 -14.03 -1.95
C LEU A 122 -9.59 -13.56 -1.33
N SER A 123 -10.70 -14.28 -1.60
CA SER A 123 -12.02 -14.01 -1.04
C SER A 123 -12.05 -14.01 0.50
N ASP A 124 -11.27 -14.90 1.13
CA ASP A 124 -11.19 -14.95 2.58
C ASP A 124 -10.53 -13.68 3.13
N VAL A 125 -9.47 -13.21 2.46
CA VAL A 125 -8.82 -11.95 2.84
C VAL A 125 -9.76 -10.76 2.64
N GLU A 126 -10.47 -10.70 1.50
CA GLU A 126 -11.46 -9.65 1.22
C GLU A 126 -12.54 -9.59 2.31
N GLU A 127 -13.14 -10.74 2.67
CA GLU A 127 -14.17 -10.83 3.68
C GLU A 127 -13.66 -10.45 5.08
N ILE A 128 -12.54 -11.02 5.51
CA ILE A 128 -11.98 -10.80 6.84
C ILE A 128 -11.52 -9.35 7.02
N THR A 129 -10.97 -8.74 5.98
CA THR A 129 -10.47 -7.36 6.04
C THR A 129 -11.54 -6.32 5.74
N GLY A 130 -12.64 -6.71 5.11
CA GLY A 130 -13.65 -5.78 4.56
C GLY A 130 -13.15 -5.05 3.32
N SER A 131 -12.18 -5.63 2.62
CA SER A 131 -11.64 -5.04 1.40
C SER A 131 -12.63 -5.15 0.24
N PRO A 132 -12.55 -4.21 -0.72
CA PRO A 132 -13.34 -4.29 -1.94
C PRO A 132 -13.11 -5.61 -2.67
N LYS A 133 -14.19 -6.24 -3.12
CA LYS A 133 -14.11 -7.46 -3.94
C LYS A 133 -13.40 -7.16 -5.26
N GLU A 134 -12.57 -8.08 -5.71
CA GLU A 134 -11.88 -7.97 -7.00
C GLU A 134 -12.86 -7.73 -8.16
N SER A 135 -14.05 -8.32 -8.10
CA SER A 135 -15.10 -8.15 -9.11
C SER A 135 -15.54 -6.69 -9.32
N LEU A 136 -15.57 -5.87 -8.26
CA LEU A 136 -15.89 -4.44 -8.35
C LEU A 136 -14.79 -3.66 -9.07
N VAL A 137 -13.52 -3.97 -8.76
CA VAL A 137 -12.37 -3.34 -9.42
C VAL A 137 -12.32 -3.75 -10.89
N ARG A 138 -12.57 -5.02 -11.22
CA ARG A 138 -12.69 -5.48 -12.61
C ARG A 138 -13.86 -4.81 -13.33
N GLY A 139 -15.00 -4.65 -12.65
CA GLY A 139 -16.18 -3.99 -13.20
C GLY A 139 -15.91 -2.57 -13.69
N ILE A 140 -15.23 -1.74 -12.88
CA ILE A 140 -14.92 -0.36 -13.27
C ILE A 140 -13.84 -0.30 -14.37
N ILE A 141 -12.84 -1.20 -14.36
CA ILE A 141 -11.82 -1.30 -15.43
C ILE A 141 -12.50 -1.67 -16.76
N THR A 142 -13.44 -2.60 -16.75
CA THR A 142 -14.22 -3.00 -17.92
C THR A 142 -15.06 -1.83 -18.43
N ALA A 143 -15.75 -1.11 -17.54
CA ALA A 143 -16.52 0.07 -17.91
C ALA A 143 -15.63 1.17 -18.54
N PHE A 144 -14.45 1.38 -18.01
CA PHE A 144 -13.45 2.29 -18.62
C PHE A 144 -13.02 1.82 -20.01
N ALA A 145 -12.70 0.53 -20.18
CA ALA A 145 -12.30 -0.01 -21.48
C ALA A 145 -13.35 0.22 -22.57
N HIS A 146 -14.63 0.12 -22.23
CA HIS A 146 -15.76 0.30 -23.14
C HIS A 146 -16.27 1.75 -23.22
N ASN A 147 -15.69 2.67 -22.46
CA ASN A 147 -16.15 4.06 -22.32
C ASN A 147 -17.61 4.17 -21.85
N ASP A 148 -17.99 3.28 -20.92
CA ASP A 148 -19.34 3.15 -20.37
C ASP A 148 -19.43 3.89 -19.02
N ILE A 149 -19.82 5.15 -19.06
CA ILE A 149 -19.94 6.02 -17.88
C ILE A 149 -21.06 5.56 -16.93
N GLU A 150 -22.18 5.09 -17.47
CA GLU A 150 -23.33 4.64 -16.67
C GLU A 150 -22.93 3.42 -15.83
N ARG A 151 -22.30 2.45 -16.47
CA ARG A 151 -21.78 1.26 -15.80
C ARG A 151 -20.71 1.58 -14.74
N ALA A 152 -19.81 2.53 -15.06
CA ALA A 152 -18.77 2.94 -14.11
C ALA A 152 -19.38 3.59 -12.86
N LEU A 153 -20.37 4.47 -13.01
CA LEU A 153 -21.08 5.10 -11.90
C LEU A 153 -21.92 4.08 -11.10
N GLU A 154 -22.55 3.09 -11.75
CA GLU A 154 -23.23 2.01 -11.05
C GLU A 154 -22.28 1.25 -10.11
N VAL A 155 -21.06 0.94 -10.57
CA VAL A 155 -20.04 0.31 -9.72
C VAL A 155 -19.69 1.21 -8.54
N VAL A 156 -19.47 2.51 -8.77
CA VAL A 156 -19.14 3.46 -7.69
C VAL A 156 -20.28 3.55 -6.68
N HIS A 157 -21.54 3.64 -7.10
CA HIS A 157 -22.69 3.64 -6.20
C HIS A 157 -22.86 2.32 -5.41
N SER A 158 -22.43 1.18 -5.99
CA SER A 158 -22.48 -0.09 -5.28
C SER A 158 -21.50 -0.15 -4.10
N LEU A 159 -20.41 0.60 -4.14
CA LEU A 159 -19.46 0.69 -3.03
C LEU A 159 -20.12 1.26 -1.77
N GLU A 160 -20.93 2.29 -1.91
CA GLU A 160 -21.67 2.85 -0.77
C GLU A 160 -22.71 1.87 -0.22
N LYS A 161 -23.47 1.20 -1.10
CA LYS A 161 -24.50 0.23 -0.70
C LYS A 161 -23.89 -0.97 0.04
N GLU A 162 -22.72 -1.43 -0.38
CA GLU A 162 -22.01 -2.55 0.25
C GLU A 162 -21.12 -2.11 1.42
N ASN A 163 -21.13 -0.82 1.77
CA ASN A 163 -20.31 -0.21 2.83
C ASN A 163 -18.81 -0.51 2.65
N VAL A 164 -18.35 -0.47 1.40
CA VAL A 164 -16.95 -0.70 1.01
C VAL A 164 -16.15 0.57 1.29
N ASP A 165 -14.91 0.41 1.80
CA ASP A 165 -13.98 1.53 1.96
C ASP A 165 -13.54 2.08 0.60
N ILE A 166 -14.03 3.29 0.27
CA ILE A 166 -13.80 3.97 -1.02
C ILE A 166 -12.31 4.16 -1.27
N ARG A 167 -11.58 4.53 -0.22
CA ARG A 167 -10.15 4.81 -0.32
C ARG A 167 -9.35 3.55 -0.68
N THR A 168 -9.66 2.44 -0.05
CA THR A 168 -9.06 1.13 -0.38
C THR A 168 -9.41 0.72 -1.81
N PHE A 169 -10.66 0.93 -2.24
CA PHE A 169 -11.09 0.67 -3.62
C PHE A 169 -10.29 1.50 -4.62
N THR A 170 -10.20 2.80 -4.41
CA THR A 170 -9.44 3.70 -5.31
C THR A 170 -7.96 3.33 -5.35
N LYS A 171 -7.37 2.91 -4.22
CA LYS A 171 -5.99 2.42 -4.16
C LYS A 171 -5.78 1.14 -4.98
N LEU A 172 -6.70 0.18 -4.89
CA LEU A 172 -6.69 -1.04 -5.70
C LEU A 172 -6.81 -0.71 -7.19
N LEU A 173 -7.76 0.16 -7.55
CA LEU A 173 -7.95 0.62 -8.93
C LEU A 173 -6.68 1.29 -9.48
N LEU A 174 -6.07 2.20 -8.73
CA LEU A 174 -4.80 2.85 -9.10
C LEU A 174 -3.68 1.83 -9.33
N SER A 175 -3.56 0.80 -8.49
CA SER A 175 -2.56 -0.26 -8.65
C SER A 175 -2.77 -1.03 -9.96
N LYS A 176 -4.02 -1.41 -10.29
CA LYS A 176 -4.35 -2.12 -11.54
C LYS A 176 -4.13 -1.26 -12.78
N LEU A 177 -4.56 0.00 -12.75
CA LEU A 177 -4.35 0.93 -13.87
C LEU A 177 -2.86 1.24 -14.09
N ARG A 178 -2.08 1.34 -13.03
CA ARG A 178 -0.62 1.46 -13.16
C ARG A 178 -0.03 0.24 -13.87
N ALA A 179 -0.49 -0.98 -13.57
CA ALA A 179 -0.06 -2.18 -14.27
C ALA A 179 -0.43 -2.14 -15.75
N ILE A 180 -1.67 -1.72 -16.11
CA ILE A 180 -2.11 -1.53 -17.49
C ILE A 180 -1.19 -0.53 -18.23
N LEU A 181 -0.84 0.60 -17.59
CA LEU A 181 0.03 1.60 -18.21
C LEU A 181 1.45 1.06 -18.45
N VAL A 182 2.00 0.29 -17.50
CA VAL A 182 3.32 -0.35 -17.69
C VAL A 182 3.24 -1.36 -18.84
N MET A 183 2.20 -2.17 -18.92
CA MET A 183 1.98 -3.09 -20.05
C MET A 183 1.86 -2.35 -21.39
N ARG A 184 1.20 -1.18 -21.41
CA ARG A 184 1.03 -0.36 -22.60
C ARG A 184 2.33 0.28 -23.09
N TYR A 185 3.08 0.93 -22.19
CA TYR A 185 4.23 1.75 -22.56
C TYR A 185 5.58 1.03 -22.44
N ALA A 186 5.63 -0.03 -21.67
CA ALA A 186 6.85 -0.81 -21.45
C ALA A 186 6.56 -2.33 -21.45
N PRO A 187 6.01 -2.91 -22.53
CA PRO A 187 5.54 -4.30 -22.57
C PRO A 187 6.63 -5.35 -22.34
N LYS A 188 7.89 -4.95 -22.50
CA LYS A 188 9.06 -5.83 -22.25
C LYS A 188 9.70 -5.62 -20.89
N ALA A 189 9.18 -4.69 -20.08
CA ALA A 189 9.74 -4.40 -18.78
C ALA A 189 9.41 -5.53 -17.79
N LYS A 190 10.45 -6.16 -17.28
CA LYS A 190 10.38 -7.10 -16.16
C LYS A 190 10.38 -6.30 -14.87
N THR A 191 9.22 -5.82 -14.47
CA THR A 191 9.07 -5.11 -13.20
C THR A 191 8.37 -6.02 -12.19
N PRO A 192 8.69 -5.93 -10.90
CA PRO A 192 7.98 -6.68 -9.85
C PRO A 192 6.46 -6.47 -9.91
N LEU A 193 6.03 -5.30 -10.40
CA LEU A 193 4.62 -4.97 -10.59
C LEU A 193 3.91 -5.90 -11.59
N ILE A 194 4.61 -6.38 -12.62
CA ILE A 194 4.03 -7.26 -13.66
C ILE A 194 4.36 -8.72 -13.37
N GLU A 195 5.55 -9.01 -12.86
CA GLU A 195 5.99 -10.39 -12.60
C GLU A 195 5.17 -11.07 -11.49
N ASN A 196 4.68 -10.28 -10.52
CA ASN A 196 3.86 -10.80 -9.42
C ASN A 196 2.37 -10.89 -9.75
N ILE A 197 1.90 -10.36 -10.89
CA ILE A 197 0.49 -10.48 -11.30
C ILE A 197 0.19 -11.94 -11.67
N GLY A 198 -0.90 -12.48 -11.12
CA GLY A 198 -1.40 -13.80 -11.48
C GLY A 198 -1.77 -13.87 -12.97
N GLU A 199 -1.69 -15.06 -13.57
CA GLU A 199 -1.92 -15.26 -15.01
C GLU A 199 -3.33 -14.83 -15.46
N ASP A 200 -4.35 -15.15 -14.65
CA ASP A 200 -5.74 -14.75 -14.90
C ASP A 200 -5.93 -13.25 -14.87
N GLU A 201 -5.33 -12.60 -13.87
CA GLU A 201 -5.38 -11.14 -13.73
C GLU A 201 -4.61 -10.46 -14.86
N ARG A 202 -3.45 -10.99 -15.22
CA ARG A 202 -2.68 -10.49 -16.36
C ARG A 202 -3.48 -10.57 -17.65
N THR A 203 -4.11 -11.70 -17.90
CA THR A 203 -4.97 -11.90 -19.08
C THR A 203 -6.11 -10.90 -19.11
N PHE A 204 -6.77 -10.67 -17.96
CA PHE A 204 -7.83 -9.67 -17.83
C PHE A 204 -7.34 -8.24 -18.16
N LEU A 205 -6.19 -7.83 -17.60
CA LEU A 205 -5.63 -6.48 -17.85
C LEU A 205 -5.19 -6.30 -19.30
N GLU A 206 -4.59 -7.33 -19.92
CA GLU A 206 -4.21 -7.32 -21.34
C GLU A 206 -5.45 -7.24 -22.28
N MET A 207 -6.52 -7.96 -21.95
CA MET A 207 -7.78 -7.86 -22.71
C MET A 207 -8.40 -6.47 -22.56
N SER A 208 -8.52 -5.97 -21.34
CA SER A 208 -9.04 -4.61 -21.08
C SER A 208 -8.25 -3.54 -21.83
N LEU A 209 -6.92 -3.69 -21.91
CA LEU A 209 -6.08 -2.76 -22.68
C LEU A 209 -6.36 -2.85 -24.19
N LYS A 210 -6.55 -4.05 -24.75
CA LYS A 210 -6.85 -4.24 -26.18
C LYS A 210 -8.23 -3.72 -26.57
N GLU A 211 -9.21 -3.89 -25.71
CA GLU A 211 -10.58 -3.45 -25.93
C GLU A 211 -10.76 -1.93 -25.72
N SER A 212 -9.81 -1.33 -25.00
CA SER A 212 -9.91 0.10 -24.65
C SER A 212 -9.78 1.01 -25.87
N LYS A 213 -10.67 2.01 -25.94
CA LYS A 213 -10.64 3.10 -26.91
C LYS A 213 -9.65 4.22 -26.54
N GLY A 214 -8.57 3.88 -25.87
CA GLY A 214 -7.51 4.83 -25.53
C GLY A 214 -7.64 5.49 -24.15
N VAL A 215 -8.63 5.13 -23.35
CA VAL A 215 -8.89 5.70 -22.01
C VAL A 215 -7.74 5.48 -21.00
N PHE A 216 -7.00 4.39 -21.10
CA PHE A 216 -5.89 4.11 -20.19
C PHE A 216 -4.66 4.95 -20.51
N THR A 217 -4.59 6.14 -19.95
CA THR A 217 -3.52 7.12 -20.16
C THR A 217 -2.89 7.54 -18.82
N ALA A 218 -1.76 8.23 -18.88
CA ALA A 218 -1.16 8.86 -17.72
C ALA A 218 -2.13 9.87 -17.07
N LYS A 219 -2.90 10.61 -17.89
CA LYS A 219 -3.91 11.56 -17.39
C LYS A 219 -5.00 10.87 -16.60
N THR A 220 -5.50 9.71 -17.04
CA THR A 220 -6.48 8.89 -16.31
C THR A 220 -5.97 8.52 -14.92
N LEU A 221 -4.71 8.09 -14.85
CA LEU A 221 -4.09 7.73 -13.57
C LEU A 221 -3.93 8.97 -12.66
N GLU A 222 -3.54 10.12 -13.22
CA GLU A 222 -3.39 11.38 -12.50
C GLU A 222 -4.72 11.89 -11.95
N THR A 223 -5.81 11.82 -12.74
CA THR A 223 -7.15 12.18 -12.31
C THR A 223 -7.59 11.33 -11.11
N LEU A 224 -7.42 10.01 -11.18
CA LEU A 224 -7.74 9.10 -10.05
C LEU A 224 -6.82 9.30 -8.85
N LEU A 225 -5.53 9.60 -9.06
CA LEU A 225 -4.61 9.91 -7.97
C LEU A 225 -5.04 11.19 -7.23
N THR A 226 -5.52 12.19 -7.98
CA THR A 226 -6.06 13.42 -7.41
C THR A 226 -7.34 13.15 -6.60
N ALA A 227 -8.23 12.29 -7.11
CA ALA A 227 -9.42 11.85 -6.37
C ALA A 227 -9.04 11.17 -5.06
N TYR A 228 -8.12 10.19 -5.10
CA TYR A 228 -7.59 9.48 -3.93
C TYR A 228 -7.04 10.42 -2.85
N GLN A 229 -6.34 11.49 -3.26
CA GLN A 229 -5.83 12.49 -2.31
C GLN A 229 -6.96 13.31 -1.66
N LYS A 230 -8.03 13.61 -2.42
CA LYS A 230 -9.18 14.39 -1.94
C LYS A 230 -10.11 13.58 -1.05
N GLU A 231 -10.22 12.26 -1.24
CA GLU A 231 -11.11 11.37 -0.46
C GLU A 231 -10.88 11.48 1.06
N LYS A 232 -9.64 11.67 1.49
CA LYS A 232 -9.28 11.76 2.91
C LYS A 232 -10.01 12.89 3.65
N ASN A 233 -10.30 13.99 2.95
CA ASN A 233 -10.87 15.22 3.53
C ASN A 233 -12.25 15.55 2.94
N ALA A 234 -12.83 14.66 2.12
CA ALA A 234 -14.11 14.89 1.50
C ALA A 234 -15.26 14.69 2.51
N GLY A 235 -16.18 15.65 2.55
CA GLY A 235 -17.41 15.51 3.36
C GLY A 235 -18.34 14.40 2.84
N ILE A 236 -18.28 14.13 1.52
CA ILE A 236 -18.93 12.98 0.87
C ILE A 236 -17.78 12.16 0.27
N GLN A 237 -17.48 11.00 0.86
CA GLN A 237 -16.29 10.24 0.54
C GLN A 237 -16.23 9.72 -0.91
N VAL A 238 -17.40 9.37 -1.48
CA VAL A 238 -17.50 8.85 -2.84
C VAL A 238 -17.37 9.92 -3.91
N LEU A 239 -17.74 11.18 -3.62
CA LEU A 239 -17.80 12.27 -4.59
C LEU A 239 -16.49 12.51 -5.38
N PRO A 240 -15.30 12.50 -4.78
CA PRO A 240 -14.06 12.66 -5.56
C PRO A 240 -13.88 11.57 -6.62
N LEU A 241 -14.28 10.33 -6.33
CA LEU A 241 -14.21 9.21 -7.27
C LEU A 241 -15.26 9.36 -8.39
N GLU A 242 -16.50 9.73 -8.06
CA GLU A 242 -17.54 9.98 -9.06
C GLU A 242 -17.10 11.05 -10.06
N LEU A 243 -16.61 12.19 -9.57
CA LEU A 243 -16.12 13.28 -10.43
C LEU A 243 -14.94 12.84 -11.30
N ALA A 244 -14.04 12.01 -10.76
CA ALA A 244 -12.93 11.49 -11.54
C ALA A 244 -13.41 10.55 -12.66
N VAL A 245 -14.38 9.69 -12.37
CA VAL A 245 -14.99 8.79 -13.38
C VAL A 245 -15.64 9.58 -14.50
N MET A 246 -16.42 10.62 -14.16
CA MET A 246 -17.04 11.51 -15.16
C MET A 246 -15.99 12.22 -16.02
N ASP A 247 -14.97 12.82 -15.39
CA ASP A 247 -13.90 13.53 -16.12
C ASP A 247 -13.12 12.61 -17.08
N ILE A 248 -12.84 11.38 -16.65
CA ILE A 248 -12.12 10.38 -17.46
C ILE A 248 -12.93 9.96 -18.68
N LEU A 249 -14.23 9.70 -18.52
CA LEU A 249 -15.06 9.11 -19.56
C LEU A 249 -15.72 10.17 -20.45
N ASP A 250 -15.96 11.39 -19.96
CA ASP A 250 -16.47 12.50 -20.76
C ASP A 250 -15.42 13.06 -21.72
N THR A 251 -14.14 13.02 -21.31
CA THR A 251 -13.01 13.49 -22.13
C THR A 251 -12.44 12.44 -23.09
N ALA A 252 -12.91 11.19 -23.03
CA ALA A 252 -12.48 10.14 -23.96
C ALA A 252 -12.96 10.46 -25.38
N PRO A 253 -12.09 10.32 -26.43
CA PRO A 253 -12.48 10.63 -27.80
C PRO A 253 -13.69 9.75 -28.19
N VAL A 254 -14.80 10.40 -28.48
CA VAL A 254 -15.96 9.75 -29.10
C VAL A 254 -15.56 9.41 -30.51
N ASP A 255 -15.40 8.13 -30.82
CA ASP A 255 -15.13 7.63 -32.17
C ASP A 255 -16.42 7.84 -32.97
N ASN A 256 -16.52 8.98 -33.66
CA ASN A 256 -17.56 9.26 -34.63
C ASN A 256 -17.23 8.54 -35.95
N SER A 257 -17.41 7.24 -35.96
CA SER A 257 -17.34 6.44 -37.21
C SER A 257 -18.68 5.81 -37.51
#